data_5180cb87685d2a5421c520eed45c8c71
#
_entry.id   5180cb87685d2a5421c520eed45c8c71
#
_cell.length_a   1.000
_cell.length_b   1.000
_cell.length_c   1.000
_cell.angle_alpha   90.00
_cell.angle_beta   90.00
_cell.angle_gamma   90.00
#
_symmetry.space_group_name_H-M   'P 1'
#
loop_
_entity.id
_entity.type
_entity.pdbx_description
1 polymer ?
#
loop_
_entity_poly.entity_id
_entity_poly.type
_entity_poly.pdbx_seq_one_letter_code
_entity_poly.pdbx_strand_id
1 'polypeptide(L)'
;SLIACDRNGYLEESMKIATDENGKIKHISKQIAEDEYYAVSIDVYKLNADAAGILSREIYDTIEVKKSENLWTEVALDAIFSKTVFAPYEICGRWFEIDNHDDLRRAEQIFKGDVI
;
A
#
# COMPACT_ATOMS: atom_id res chain seq x y z
N SER A 1 5.23 11.16 5.44
CA SER A 1 4.15 10.33 4.89
C SER A 1 4.35 8.88 5.29
N LEU A 2 3.26 8.13 5.42
CA LEU A 2 3.27 6.77 5.95
C LEU A 2 2.44 5.85 5.07
N ILE A 3 2.86 4.58 4.98
CA ILE A 3 2.04 3.49 4.45
C ILE A 3 1.83 2.48 5.56
N ALA A 4 0.57 2.23 5.92
CA ALA A 4 0.24 1.23 6.92
C ALA A 4 0.50 -0.18 6.36
N CYS A 5 1.11 -1.03 7.16
CA CYS A 5 1.56 -2.34 6.70
C CYS A 5 1.51 -3.39 7.80
N ASP A 6 1.51 -4.65 7.37
CA ASP A 6 1.51 -5.83 8.22
C ASP A 6 2.77 -6.67 7.94
N ARG A 7 3.50 -7.01 8.99
CA ARG A 7 4.71 -7.83 8.90
C ARG A 7 4.52 -9.29 9.29
N ASN A 8 3.29 -9.73 9.47
CA ASN A 8 3.00 -11.09 9.97
C ASN A 8 3.14 -12.20 8.92
N GLY A 9 3.41 -11.88 7.67
CA GLY A 9 3.67 -12.90 6.66
C GLY A 9 3.54 -12.37 5.24
N TYR A 10 4.19 -13.05 4.32
CA TYR A 10 4.15 -12.74 2.89
C TYR A 10 2.82 -13.21 2.29
N LEU A 11 2.19 -12.33 1.51
CA LEU A 11 0.96 -12.63 0.77
C LEU A 11 1.21 -12.31 -0.71
N GLU A 12 1.29 -13.34 -1.54
CA GLU A 12 1.65 -13.22 -2.95
C GLU A 12 0.73 -12.27 -3.73
N GLU A 13 -0.58 -12.34 -3.48
CA GLU A 13 -1.59 -11.57 -4.20
C GLU A 13 -1.75 -10.13 -3.71
N SER A 14 -1.14 -9.78 -2.61
CA SER A 14 -1.29 -8.45 -2.00
C SER A 14 -0.19 -7.50 -2.46
N MET A 15 -0.46 -6.20 -2.34
CA MET A 15 0.59 -5.19 -2.48
C MET A 15 1.61 -5.36 -1.36
N LYS A 16 2.88 -5.39 -1.72
CA LYS A 16 3.99 -5.43 -0.78
C LYS A 16 4.81 -4.16 -0.90
N ILE A 17 5.48 -3.79 0.19
CA ILE A 17 6.44 -2.69 0.19
C ILE A 17 7.84 -3.23 0.43
N ALA A 18 8.81 -2.56 -0.18
CA ALA A 18 10.23 -2.78 0.06
C ALA A 18 10.86 -1.48 0.55
N THR A 19 11.82 -1.61 1.47
CA THR A 19 12.52 -0.46 2.05
C THR A 19 13.98 -0.44 1.62
N ASP A 20 14.56 0.74 1.66
CA ASP A 20 16.01 0.91 1.47
C ASP A 20 16.78 0.66 2.77
N GLU A 21 18.09 0.84 2.74
CA GLU A 21 18.96 0.64 3.90
C GLU A 21 18.67 1.59 5.06
N ASN A 22 18.00 2.71 4.80
CA ASN A 22 17.61 3.70 5.80
C ASN A 22 16.19 3.48 6.34
N GLY A 23 15.52 2.42 5.91
CA GLY A 23 14.15 2.12 6.32
C GLY A 23 13.09 2.94 5.59
N LYS A 24 13.44 3.65 4.52
CA LYS A 24 12.50 4.40 3.71
C LYS A 24 11.90 3.49 2.62
N ILE A 25 10.62 3.70 2.31
CA ILE A 25 9.95 2.91 1.28
C ILE A 25 10.52 3.28 -0.09
N LYS A 26 10.98 2.28 -0.85
CA LYS A 26 11.51 2.47 -2.20
C LYS A 26 10.61 1.89 -3.29
N HIS A 27 9.78 0.90 -2.95
CA HIS A 27 8.86 0.26 -3.89
C HIS A 27 7.57 -0.18 -3.21
N ILE A 28 6.49 -0.14 -3.98
CA ILE A 28 5.22 -0.79 -3.65
C ILE A 28 4.74 -1.54 -4.90
N SER A 29 4.52 -2.85 -4.79
CA SER A 29 4.11 -3.66 -5.94
C SER A 29 3.65 -5.04 -5.48
N LYS A 30 2.74 -5.65 -6.23
CA LYS A 30 2.42 -7.08 -6.08
C LYS A 30 3.57 -7.98 -6.49
N GLN A 31 4.47 -7.49 -7.32
CA GLN A 31 5.57 -8.26 -7.90
C GLN A 31 6.80 -8.39 -6.97
N ILE A 32 6.80 -7.71 -5.84
CA ILE A 32 7.92 -7.80 -4.88
C ILE A 32 7.98 -9.22 -4.32
N ALA A 33 9.13 -9.88 -4.48
CA ALA A 33 9.35 -11.24 -4.03
C ALA A 33 9.51 -11.33 -2.52
N GLU A 34 9.32 -12.52 -1.96
CA GLU A 34 9.37 -12.76 -0.51
C GLU A 34 10.72 -12.40 0.11
N ASP A 35 11.82 -12.59 -0.62
CA ASP A 35 13.17 -12.26 -0.16
C ASP A 35 13.49 -10.75 -0.21
N GLU A 36 12.65 -9.96 -0.87
CA GLU A 36 12.84 -8.51 -1.02
C GLU A 36 11.80 -7.68 -0.28
N TYR A 37 10.67 -8.28 0.12
CA TYR A 37 9.61 -7.51 0.76
C TYR A 37 9.95 -7.16 2.21
N TYR A 38 9.46 -6.00 2.64
CA TYR A 38 9.49 -5.59 4.04
C TYR A 38 8.19 -5.96 4.74
N ALA A 39 7.05 -5.66 4.12
CA ALA A 39 5.72 -5.88 4.69
C ALA A 39 4.66 -5.90 3.60
N VAL A 40 3.47 -6.37 3.96
CA VAL A 40 2.26 -6.29 3.12
C VAL A 40 1.58 -4.95 3.38
N SER A 41 1.26 -4.21 2.32
CA SER A 41 0.47 -2.98 2.42
C SER A 41 -1.00 -3.31 2.71
N ILE A 42 -1.63 -2.57 3.59
CA ILE A 42 -3.07 -2.71 3.87
C ILE A 42 -3.90 -1.63 3.17
N ASP A 43 -3.29 -0.93 2.22
CA ASP A 43 -3.93 0.11 1.39
C ASP A 43 -4.46 1.31 2.18
N VAL A 44 -3.77 1.66 3.26
CA VAL A 44 -4.02 2.88 4.04
C VAL A 44 -2.77 3.74 4.01
N TYR A 45 -2.93 4.96 3.51
CA TYR A 45 -1.83 5.90 3.27
C TYR A 45 -2.08 7.21 3.99
N LYS A 46 -1.04 7.74 4.63
CA LYS A 46 -1.08 9.08 5.19
C LYS A 46 -0.04 9.93 4.47
N LEU A 47 -0.49 11.00 3.83
CA LEU A 47 0.36 11.89 3.07
C LEU A 47 0.42 13.26 3.75
N ASN A 48 1.63 13.84 3.85
CA ASN A 48 1.75 15.25 4.19
C ASN A 48 1.37 16.11 2.98
N ALA A 49 1.26 17.43 3.17
CA ALA A 49 0.82 18.34 2.12
C ALA A 49 1.73 18.30 0.88
N ASP A 50 3.03 18.22 1.07
CA ASP A 50 3.99 18.16 -0.05
C ASP A 50 3.82 16.86 -0.85
N ALA A 51 3.74 15.73 -0.17
CA ALA A 51 3.55 14.43 -0.81
C ALA A 51 2.19 14.36 -1.54
N ALA A 52 1.14 14.92 -0.96
CA ALA A 52 -0.18 14.97 -1.59
C ALA A 52 -0.13 15.78 -2.90
N GLY A 53 0.57 16.90 -2.92
CA GLY A 53 0.77 17.70 -4.12
C GLY A 53 1.56 16.97 -5.20
N ILE A 54 2.64 16.29 -4.80
CA ILE A 54 3.48 15.50 -5.73
C ILE A 54 2.67 14.34 -6.30
N LEU A 55 1.90 13.62 -5.48
CA LEU A 55 1.07 12.51 -5.93
C LEU A 55 -0.03 12.99 -6.89
N SER A 56 -0.69 14.09 -6.57
CA SER A 56 -1.74 14.66 -7.44
C SER A 56 -1.18 14.99 -8.81
N ARG A 57 0.01 15.55 -8.88
CA ARG A 57 0.67 15.86 -10.16
C ARG A 57 1.02 14.59 -10.93
N GLU A 58 1.53 13.57 -10.24
CA GLU A 58 1.86 12.30 -10.88
C GLU A 58 0.62 11.61 -11.44
N ILE A 59 -0.50 11.64 -10.72
CA ILE A 59 -1.78 11.10 -11.19
C ILE A 59 -2.26 11.89 -12.41
N TYR A 60 -2.20 13.21 -12.36
CA TYR A 60 -2.58 14.05 -13.49
C TYR A 60 -1.73 13.73 -14.74
N ASP A 61 -0.42 13.65 -14.59
CA ASP A 61 0.48 13.34 -15.70
C ASP A 61 0.21 11.95 -16.27
N THR A 62 -0.07 10.99 -15.42
CA THR A 62 -0.37 9.61 -15.84
C THR A 62 -1.65 9.55 -16.65
N ILE A 63 -2.70 10.22 -16.22
CA ILE A 63 -4.04 10.17 -16.85
C ILE A 63 -4.11 11.10 -18.06
N GLU A 64 -3.74 12.38 -17.88
CA GLU A 64 -3.99 13.42 -18.88
C GLU A 64 -2.90 13.53 -19.95
N VAL A 65 -1.64 13.29 -19.56
CA VAL A 65 -0.49 13.42 -20.46
C VAL A 65 -0.14 12.07 -21.10
N LYS A 66 0.02 11.03 -20.27
CA LYS A 66 0.39 9.69 -20.74
C LYS A 66 -0.81 8.85 -21.18
N LYS A 67 -2.03 9.30 -20.88
CA LYS A 67 -3.29 8.61 -21.20
C LYS A 67 -3.39 7.19 -20.64
N SER A 68 -2.77 6.93 -19.50
CA SER A 68 -2.73 5.62 -18.83
C SER A 68 -3.78 5.57 -17.72
N GLU A 69 -5.05 5.42 -18.09
CA GLU A 69 -6.20 5.50 -17.18
C GLU A 69 -6.43 4.22 -16.36
N ASN A 70 -5.85 3.10 -16.78
CA ASN A 70 -6.11 1.77 -16.20
C ASN A 70 -5.07 1.35 -15.15
N LEU A 71 -4.19 2.26 -14.73
CA LEU A 71 -3.19 1.96 -13.73
C LEU A 71 -3.73 2.20 -12.32
N TRP A 72 -3.32 1.36 -11.40
CA TRP A 72 -3.69 1.49 -9.99
C TRP A 72 -2.93 2.64 -9.33
N THR A 73 -3.48 3.15 -8.22
CA THR A 73 -2.87 4.22 -7.42
C THR A 73 -1.44 3.89 -7.00
N GLU A 74 -1.15 2.63 -6.72
CA GLU A 74 0.17 2.18 -6.30
C GLU A 74 1.26 2.42 -7.34
N VAL A 75 0.90 2.44 -8.62
CA VAL A 75 1.86 2.78 -9.68
C VAL A 75 2.31 4.24 -9.55
N ALA A 76 1.38 5.14 -9.27
CA ALA A 76 1.70 6.54 -9.03
C ALA A 76 2.49 6.73 -7.73
N LEU A 77 2.14 6.00 -6.67
CA LEU A 77 2.89 6.00 -5.41
C LEU A 77 4.33 5.55 -5.62
N ASP A 78 4.52 4.43 -6.32
CA ASP A 78 5.86 3.90 -6.61
C ASP A 78 6.73 4.95 -7.32
N ALA A 79 6.14 5.67 -8.27
CA ALA A 79 6.85 6.69 -9.04
C ALA A 79 7.33 7.88 -8.20
N ILE A 80 6.67 8.19 -7.10
CA ILE A 80 7.01 9.37 -6.29
C ILE A 80 7.94 9.07 -5.10
N PHE A 81 8.29 7.83 -4.83
CA PHE A 81 9.18 7.49 -3.71
C PHE A 81 10.59 8.08 -3.87
N SER A 82 11.01 8.40 -5.09
CA SER A 82 12.26 9.11 -5.35
C SER A 82 12.15 10.62 -5.11
N LYS A 83 10.95 11.15 -4.98
CA LYS A 83 10.68 12.60 -4.87
C LYS A 83 10.29 13.04 -3.47
N THR A 84 9.75 12.12 -2.67
CA THR A 84 9.31 12.42 -1.30
C THR A 84 9.43 11.16 -0.45
N VAL A 85 9.62 11.35 0.86
CA VAL A 85 9.90 10.26 1.78
C VAL A 85 8.62 9.66 2.33
N PHE A 86 8.49 8.34 2.19
CA PHE A 86 7.47 7.54 2.85
C PHE A 86 8.14 6.55 3.79
N ALA A 87 7.56 6.39 4.97
CA ALA A 87 8.01 5.39 5.94
C ALA A 87 6.91 4.34 6.16
N PRO A 88 7.28 3.10 6.47
CA PRO A 88 6.29 2.09 6.83
C PRO A 88 5.76 2.37 8.24
N TYR A 89 4.46 2.14 8.43
CA TYR A 89 3.82 2.16 9.74
C TYR A 89 3.25 0.77 10.01
N GLU A 90 3.90 0.02 10.88
CA GLU A 90 3.46 -1.34 11.23
C GLU A 90 2.21 -1.27 12.10
N ILE A 91 1.13 -1.92 11.64
CA ILE A 91 -0.11 -1.97 12.40
C ILE A 91 -0.07 -3.03 13.48
N CYS A 92 -0.82 -2.82 14.55
CA CYS A 92 -1.10 -3.81 15.58
C CYS A 92 -2.55 -4.28 15.44
N GLY A 93 -2.78 -5.60 15.54
CA GLY A 93 -4.12 -6.15 15.49
C GLY A 93 -4.46 -6.80 14.15
N ARG A 94 -5.75 -7.01 13.98
CA ARG A 94 -6.28 -7.76 12.84
C ARG A 94 -6.78 -6.83 11.75
N TRP A 95 -6.65 -7.28 10.53
CA TRP A 95 -7.21 -6.63 9.36
C TRP A 95 -7.60 -7.70 8.34
N PHE A 96 -8.49 -7.34 7.42
CA PHE A 96 -8.89 -8.23 6.33
C PHE A 96 -9.46 -7.43 5.17
N GLU A 97 -9.05 -7.76 3.96
CA GLU A 97 -9.54 -7.12 2.74
C GLU A 97 -10.73 -7.89 2.19
N ILE A 98 -11.81 -7.18 1.87
CA ILE A 98 -13.06 -7.79 1.40
C ILE A 98 -13.28 -7.39 -0.06
N ASP A 99 -13.10 -8.33 -0.99
CA ASP A 99 -13.30 -8.13 -2.42
C ASP A 99 -14.54 -8.85 -2.96
N ASN A 100 -15.05 -9.84 -2.21
CA ASN A 100 -16.17 -10.66 -2.63
C ASN A 100 -16.95 -11.17 -1.42
N HIS A 101 -18.05 -11.90 -1.67
CA HIS A 101 -18.89 -12.44 -0.60
C HIS A 101 -18.21 -13.49 0.26
N ASP A 102 -17.28 -14.26 -0.32
CA ASP A 102 -16.51 -15.24 0.44
C ASP A 102 -15.56 -14.54 1.42
N ASP A 103 -14.93 -13.47 0.99
CA ASP A 103 -14.09 -12.65 1.87
C ASP A 103 -14.92 -12.04 3.00
N LEU A 104 -16.13 -11.56 2.71
CA LEU A 104 -17.02 -11.03 3.72
C LEU A 104 -17.31 -12.09 4.80
N ARG A 105 -17.62 -13.32 4.39
CA ARG A 105 -17.85 -14.43 5.33
C ARG A 105 -16.63 -14.72 6.19
N ARG A 106 -15.43 -14.69 5.59
CA ARG A 106 -14.17 -14.86 6.32
C ARG A 106 -13.93 -13.74 7.32
N ALA A 107 -14.18 -12.50 6.91
CA ALA A 107 -14.06 -11.33 7.79
C ALA A 107 -15.00 -11.45 8.99
N GLU A 108 -16.24 -11.86 8.77
CA GLU A 108 -17.21 -12.12 9.84
C GLU A 108 -16.69 -13.14 10.86
N GLN A 109 -16.03 -14.20 10.40
CA GLN A 109 -15.44 -15.20 11.30
C GLN A 109 -14.24 -14.63 12.08
N ILE A 110 -13.37 -13.88 11.41
CA ILE A 110 -12.18 -13.27 12.04
C ILE A 110 -12.58 -12.29 13.13
N PHE A 111 -13.60 -11.46 12.87
CA PHE A 111 -14.03 -10.39 13.78
C PHE A 111 -15.27 -10.74 14.60
N LYS A 112 -15.66 -12.00 14.61
CA LYS A 112 -16.80 -12.49 15.39
C LYS A 112 -16.59 -12.21 16.88
N GLY A 113 -17.59 -11.57 17.49
CA GLY A 113 -17.53 -11.20 18.89
C GLY A 113 -16.91 -9.85 19.19
N ASP A 114 -16.34 -9.18 18.17
CA ASP A 114 -15.87 -7.82 18.33
C ASP A 114 -17.06 -6.87 18.51
N VAL A 115 -16.98 -5.98 19.47
CA VAL A 115 -18.00 -4.97 19.75
C VAL A 115 -17.53 -3.63 19.19
N ILE A 116 -18.39 -3.06 18.37
CA ILE A 116 -18.15 -1.74 17.80
C ILE A 116 -18.79 -0.66 18.65
#